data_e6471256403d69866e5b36ab23fc75a4
#
_entry.id   e6471256403d69866e5b36ab23fc75a4
#
_cell.length_a   1.000
_cell.length_b   1.000
_cell.length_c   1.000
_cell.angle_alpha   90.00
_cell.angle_beta   90.00
_cell.angle_gamma   90.00
#
_symmetry.space_group_name_H-M   'P 1'
#
loop_
_entity.id
_entity.type
_entity.pdbx_description
1 polymer ?
#
loop_
_entity_poly.entity_id
_entity_poly.type
_entity_poly.pdbx_seq_one_letter_code
_entity_poly.pdbx_strand_id
1 'polypeptide(L)' 'MLLAIDIGNSNITLGGIQEGEILFEARLATDSTKTSDEYGVEIKDMLDLFGARVEEI' A
#
# COMPACT_ATOMS: atom_id res chain seq x y z
N MET A 1 -9.33 -8.40 5.12
CA MET A 1 -8.46 -8.18 3.94
C MET A 1 -7.00 -8.21 4.36
N LEU A 2 -6.15 -8.79 3.57
CA LEU A 2 -4.72 -8.79 3.76
C LEU A 2 -4.09 -7.69 2.91
N LEU A 3 -3.24 -6.86 3.51
CA LEU A 3 -2.45 -5.89 2.76
C LEU A 3 -1.03 -6.46 2.59
N ALA A 4 -0.67 -6.77 1.36
CA ALA A 4 0.66 -7.23 1.02
C ALA A 4 1.51 -6.04 0.56
N ILE A 5 2.72 -5.94 1.07
CA ILE A 5 3.64 -4.85 0.75
C ILE A 5 4.97 -5.45 0.30
N ASP A 6 5.37 -5.12 -0.93
CA ASP A 6 6.66 -5.53 -1.48
C ASP A 6 7.53 -4.29 -1.63
N ILE A 7 8.63 -4.25 -0.88
CA ILE A 7 9.53 -3.10 -0.85
C ILE A 7 10.76 -3.40 -1.71
N GLY A 8 10.84 -2.73 -2.86
CA GLY A 8 11.98 -2.84 -3.76
C GLY A 8 12.84 -1.58 -3.73
N ASN A 9 13.95 -1.61 -4.48
CA ASN A 9 14.86 -0.47 -4.55
C ASN A 9 14.25 0.74 -5.25
N SER A 10 13.40 0.51 -6.24
CA SER A 10 12.80 1.58 -7.04
C SER A 10 11.34 1.81 -6.75
N ASN A 11 10.62 0.77 -6.35
CA ASN A 11 9.18 0.84 -6.13
C ASN A 11 8.76 0.04 -4.92
N ILE A 12 7.70 0.51 -4.28
CA ILE A 12 6.97 -0.22 -3.26
C ILE A 12 5.63 -0.59 -3.88
N THR A 13 5.31 -1.88 -3.88
CA THR A 13 4.04 -2.37 -4.43
C THR A 13 3.12 -2.77 -3.29
N LEU A 14 1.89 -2.28 -3.32
CA LEU A 14 0.86 -2.62 -2.36
C LEU A 14 -0.20 -3.48 -3.05
N GLY A 15 -0.68 -4.51 -2.37
CA GLY A 15 -1.77 -5.32 -2.89
C GLY A 15 -2.80 -5.60 -1.80
N GLY A 16 -4.06 -5.37 -2.09
CA GLY A 16 -5.16 -5.78 -1.22
C GLY A 16 -5.65 -7.15 -1.66
N ILE A 17 -5.64 -8.11 -0.73
CA ILE A 17 -6.00 -9.50 -1.03
C ILE A 17 -7.15 -9.92 -0.12
N GLN A 18 -8.19 -10.51 -0.71
CA GLN A 18 -9.31 -11.04 0.04
C GLN A 18 -9.77 -12.35 -0.60
N GLU A 19 -9.86 -13.39 0.21
CA GLU A 19 -10.31 -14.72 -0.24
C GLU A 19 -9.51 -15.23 -1.44
N GLY A 20 -8.20 -14.98 -1.44
CA GLY A 20 -7.30 -15.42 -2.51
C GLY A 20 -7.32 -14.55 -3.76
N GLU A 21 -8.10 -13.49 -3.78
CA GLU A 21 -8.17 -12.57 -4.92
C GLU A 21 -7.48 -11.24 -4.64
N ILE A 22 -6.80 -10.71 -5.65
CA ILE A 22 -6.21 -9.38 -5.59
C ILE A 22 -7.31 -8.38 -5.95
N LEU A 23 -7.70 -7.57 -4.97
CA LEU A 23 -8.75 -6.57 -5.15
C LEU A 23 -8.21 -5.29 -5.79
N PHE A 24 -6.98 -4.93 -5.45
CA PHE A 24 -6.31 -3.78 -6.05
C PHE A 24 -4.81 -3.93 -5.92
N GLU A 25 -4.09 -3.20 -6.76
CA GLU A 25 -2.65 -3.12 -6.70
C GLU A 25 -2.25 -1.66 -6.92
N ALA A 26 -1.33 -1.17 -6.10
CA ALA A 26 -0.83 0.20 -6.18
C ALA A 26 0.69 0.20 -6.08
N ARG A 27 1.31 1.21 -6.64
CA ARG A 27 2.76 1.32 -6.66
C ARG A 27 3.18 2.72 -6.24
N LEU A 28 4.17 2.78 -5.35
CA LEU A 28 4.77 4.02 -4.88
C LEU A 28 6.24 4.03 -5.27
N ALA A 29 6.80 5.21 -5.48
CA ALA A 29 8.24 5.34 -5.66
C ALA A 29 8.96 5.11 -4.33
N THR A 30 10.06 4.38 -4.37
CA THR A 30 10.93 4.24 -3.20
C THR A 30 11.83 5.47 -3.11
N ASP A 31 11.81 6.15 -1.97
CA ASP A 31 12.59 7.35 -1.74
C ASP A 31 13.22 7.24 -0.35
N SER A 32 14.54 7.07 -0.30
CA SER A 32 15.28 6.88 0.95
C SER A 32 15.30 8.13 1.83
N THR A 33 14.88 9.28 1.29
CA THR A 33 14.81 10.54 2.07
C THR A 33 13.48 10.71 2.79
N LYS A 34 12.48 9.90 2.47
CA LYS A 34 11.17 9.97 3.15
C LYS A 34 11.23 9.32 4.52
N THR A 35 10.48 9.91 5.44
CA THR A 35 10.31 9.35 6.78
C THR A 35 9.22 8.27 6.77
N SER A 36 9.17 7.48 7.84
CA SER A 36 8.11 6.50 8.02
C SER A 36 6.73 7.16 8.03
N ASP A 37 6.62 8.35 8.59
CA ASP A 37 5.36 9.09 8.64
C ASP A 37 4.90 9.52 7.26
N GLU A 38 5.82 9.93 6.40
CA GLU A 38 5.51 10.28 5.02
C GLU A 38 5.00 9.07 4.22
N TYR A 39 5.62 7.91 4.40
CA TYR A 39 5.13 6.68 3.79
C TYR A 39 3.76 6.27 4.33
N GLY A 40 3.54 6.47 5.63
CA GLY A 40 2.25 6.20 6.24
C GLY A 40 1.12 7.00 5.59
N VAL A 41 1.37 8.29 5.36
CA VAL A 41 0.38 9.17 4.69
C VAL A 41 0.13 8.69 3.25
N GLU A 42 1.17 8.36 2.49
CA GLU A 42 1.02 7.89 1.11
C GLU A 42 0.24 6.58 1.05
N ILE A 43 0.56 5.64 1.91
CA ILE A 43 -0.14 4.35 1.95
C ILE A 43 -1.62 4.55 2.31
N LYS A 44 -1.89 5.40 3.30
CA LYS A 44 -3.27 5.72 3.69
C LYS A 44 -4.05 6.33 2.52
N ASP A 45 -3.41 7.25 1.79
CA ASP A 45 -4.03 7.89 0.63
C ASP A 45 -4.33 6.86 -0.47
N MET A 46 -3.43 5.90 -0.70
CA MET A 46 -3.65 4.83 -1.67
C MET A 46 -4.81 3.93 -1.26
N LEU A 47 -4.88 3.57 0.01
CA LEU A 47 -6.00 2.77 0.52
C LEU A 47 -7.33 3.51 0.33
N ASP A 48 -7.36 4.79 0.62
CA ASP A 48 -8.56 5.61 0.43
C ASP A 48 -8.95 5.68 -1.04
N LEU A 49 -7.98 5.81 -1.93
CA LEU A 49 -8.21 5.86 -3.38
C LEU A 49 -8.92 4.60 -3.88
N PHE A 50 -8.56 3.45 -3.37
CA PHE A 50 -9.15 2.17 -3.76
C PHE A 50 -10.34 1.77 -2.88
N GLY A 51 -10.75 2.63 -1.96
CA GLY A 51 -11.89 2.35 -1.09
C GLY A 51 -11.63 1.32 0.01
N ALA A 52 -10.36 1.02 0.26
CA ALA A 52 -9.99 0.07 1.31
C ALA A 52 -9.96 0.79 2.67
N ARG A 53 -10.55 0.16 3.68
CA ARG A 53 -10.61 0.73 5.03
C ARG A 53 -9.61 0.02 5.92
N VAL A 54 -8.86 0.81 6.68
CA VAL A 54 -7.83 0.28 7.58
C VAL A 54 -8.39 -0.75 8.56
N GLU A 55 -9.61 -0.54 9.02
CA GLU A 55 -10.28 -1.44 9.97
C GLU A 55 -10.56 -2.84 9.39
N GLU A 56 -10.51 -2.97 8.07
CA GLU A 56 -10.78 -4.23 7.39
C GLU A 56 -9.51 -5.03 7.08
N ILE A 57 -8.35 -4.48 7.42
CA ILE A 57 -7.04 -5.10 7.15
C ILE A 57 -6.61 -5.97 8.33
#